data_a580ee541b7ae697409de22c093e9bee
#
_entry.id   a580ee541b7ae697409de22c093e9bee
#
_cell.length_a   1.000
_cell.length_b   1.000
_cell.length_c   1.000
_cell.angle_alpha   90.00
_cell.angle_beta   90.00
_cell.angle_gamma   90.00
#
_symmetry.space_group_name_H-M   'P 1'
#
loop_
_entity.id
_entity.type
_entity.pdbx_description
1 polymer ?
#
loop_
_entity_poly.entity_id
_entity_poly.type
_entity_poly.pdbx_seq_one_letter_code
_entity_poly.pdbx_strand_id
1 'polypeptide(L)'
;MTHYIFDMDGTLFQTNAVLAHALEDVFHDLRQAGQWEGETPLALYQQIMGVSLPEVWATLLPEFSLAEQQAADRQFRRSLEQAVEAGHGQLYPGTVELLARLKQAGHPVYIASNGWPSYLSAIVSTYGLATYIDHVYSIEDIASGDKSALVREICQMHDITSGYVV
;
A
#
# COMPACT_ATOMS: atom_id res chain seq x y z
N MET A 1 -19.17 -10.19 19.16
CA MET A 1 -18.03 -9.34 18.80
C MET A 1 -17.91 -9.40 17.28
N THR A 2 -17.89 -8.28 16.58
CA THR A 2 -17.79 -8.24 15.12
C THR A 2 -16.38 -7.79 14.75
N HIS A 3 -15.74 -8.49 13.83
CA HIS A 3 -14.39 -8.17 13.35
C HIS A 3 -14.43 -7.33 12.08
N TYR A 4 -13.49 -6.42 11.92
CA TYR A 4 -13.37 -5.56 10.74
C TYR A 4 -11.99 -5.71 10.13
N ILE A 5 -11.94 -6.04 8.85
CA ILE A 5 -10.72 -6.14 8.06
C ILE A 5 -10.79 -5.08 6.98
N PHE A 6 -9.90 -4.09 7.04
CA PHE A 6 -9.84 -3.00 6.07
C PHE A 6 -8.69 -3.17 5.10
N ASP A 7 -8.90 -2.75 3.88
CA ASP A 7 -7.79 -2.40 2.99
C ASP A 7 -7.16 -1.07 3.44
N MET A 8 -5.96 -0.79 3.00
CA MET A 8 -5.28 0.48 3.27
C MET A 8 -5.40 1.44 2.09
N ASP A 9 -4.83 1.07 0.96
CA ASP A 9 -4.70 1.93 -0.20
C ASP A 9 -6.03 2.10 -0.95
N GLY A 10 -6.50 3.34 -1.06
CA GLY A 10 -7.79 3.64 -1.68
C GLY A 10 -8.99 3.41 -0.77
N THR A 11 -8.79 2.93 0.47
CA THR A 11 -9.86 2.67 1.45
C THR A 11 -9.71 3.54 2.69
N LEU A 12 -8.60 3.46 3.40
CA LEU A 12 -8.30 4.31 4.55
C LEU A 12 -7.35 5.47 4.18
N PHE A 13 -6.45 5.23 3.23
CA PHE A 13 -5.38 6.14 2.82
C PHE A 13 -5.51 6.52 1.34
N GLN A 14 -5.40 7.83 1.06
CA GLN A 14 -5.44 8.39 -0.29
C GLN A 14 -4.05 8.28 -0.95
N THR A 15 -3.77 7.14 -1.54
CA THR A 15 -2.45 6.75 -2.05
C THR A 15 -1.99 7.56 -3.25
N ASN A 16 -2.91 8.08 -4.07
CA ASN A 16 -2.59 8.69 -5.36
C ASN A 16 -1.57 9.83 -5.28
N ALA A 17 -1.64 10.67 -4.23
CA ALA A 17 -0.73 11.82 -4.10
C ALA A 17 0.72 11.39 -3.84
N VAL A 18 0.94 10.47 -2.90
CA VAL A 18 2.28 9.96 -2.57
C VAL A 18 2.84 9.09 -3.69
N LEU A 19 1.97 8.36 -4.36
CA LEU A 19 2.30 7.48 -5.47
C LEU A 19 2.82 8.26 -6.69
N ALA A 20 2.14 9.35 -7.06
CA ALA A 20 2.59 10.23 -8.14
C ALA A 20 3.97 10.81 -7.85
N HIS A 21 4.21 11.22 -6.60
CA HIS A 21 5.50 11.74 -6.16
C HIS A 21 6.61 10.70 -6.26
N ALA A 22 6.38 9.50 -5.73
CA ALA A 22 7.36 8.41 -5.76
C ALA A 22 7.68 7.92 -7.18
N LEU A 23 6.67 7.88 -8.05
CA LEU A 23 6.86 7.51 -9.45
C LEU A 23 7.67 8.58 -10.19
N GLU A 24 7.39 9.86 -9.94
CA GLU A 24 8.16 10.97 -10.52
C GLU A 24 9.63 10.90 -10.13
N ASP A 25 9.96 10.58 -8.88
CA ASP A 25 11.35 10.45 -8.43
C ASP A 25 12.11 9.40 -9.25
N VAL A 26 11.51 8.25 -9.51
CA VAL A 26 12.11 7.18 -10.31
C VAL A 26 12.36 7.65 -11.74
N PHE A 27 11.35 8.22 -12.39
CA PHE A 27 11.46 8.65 -13.79
C PHE A 27 12.30 9.92 -13.96
N HIS A 28 12.36 10.77 -12.95
CA HIS A 28 13.29 11.88 -12.91
C HIS A 28 14.74 11.37 -12.99
N ASP A 29 15.11 10.41 -12.16
CA ASP A 29 16.47 9.85 -12.16
C ASP A 29 16.80 9.12 -13.46
N LEU A 30 15.85 8.39 -14.03
CA LEU A 30 16.01 7.77 -15.34
C LEU A 30 16.25 8.80 -16.46
N ARG A 31 15.54 9.94 -16.42
CA ARG A 31 15.79 11.06 -17.35
C ARG A 31 17.18 11.67 -17.16
N GLN A 32 17.59 11.90 -15.92
CA GLN A 32 18.93 12.42 -15.62
C GLN A 32 20.05 11.48 -16.10
N ALA A 33 19.81 10.17 -16.04
CA ALA A 33 20.73 9.15 -16.55
C ALA A 33 20.69 8.98 -18.09
N GLY A 34 19.79 9.68 -18.79
CA GLY A 34 19.57 9.51 -20.23
C GLY A 34 18.94 8.18 -20.63
N GLN A 35 18.30 7.50 -19.68
CA GLN A 35 17.65 6.20 -19.87
C GLN A 35 16.14 6.29 -20.13
N TRP A 36 15.57 7.46 -19.97
CA TRP A 36 14.17 7.72 -20.23
C TRP A 36 13.97 9.08 -20.91
N GLU A 37 13.08 9.11 -21.88
CA GLU A 37 12.63 10.34 -22.55
C GLU A 37 11.12 10.50 -22.37
N GLY A 38 10.67 11.73 -22.16
CA GLY A 38 9.26 12.05 -22.02
C GLY A 38 8.80 12.16 -20.56
N GLU A 39 7.49 12.21 -20.40
CA GLU A 39 6.84 12.39 -19.10
C GLU A 39 6.81 11.07 -18.29
N THR A 40 6.64 11.22 -16.99
CA THR A 40 6.40 10.08 -16.09
C THR A 40 5.08 9.40 -16.43
N PRO A 41 5.05 8.08 -16.64
CA PRO A 41 3.86 7.37 -17.14
C PRO A 41 2.82 7.12 -16.04
N LEU A 42 2.40 8.18 -15.36
CA LEU A 42 1.46 8.11 -14.23
C LEU A 42 0.10 7.52 -14.65
N ALA A 43 -0.41 7.95 -15.82
CA ALA A 43 -1.70 7.47 -16.30
C ALA A 43 -1.68 5.95 -16.59
N LEU A 44 -0.57 5.45 -17.16
CA LEU A 44 -0.39 4.01 -17.39
C LEU A 44 -0.29 3.25 -16.05
N TYR A 45 0.47 3.78 -15.09
CA TYR A 45 0.54 3.21 -13.75
C TYR A 45 -0.84 3.09 -13.11
N GLN A 46 -1.64 4.16 -13.16
CA GLN A 46 -3.00 4.17 -12.59
C GLN A 46 -3.93 3.14 -13.25
N GLN A 47 -3.76 2.87 -14.54
CA GLN A 47 -4.54 1.85 -15.26
C GLN A 47 -4.20 0.42 -14.83
N ILE A 48 -2.97 0.17 -14.40
CA ILE A 48 -2.47 -1.15 -14.01
C ILE A 48 -2.37 -1.32 -12.49
N MET A 49 -2.90 -0.40 -11.72
CA MET A 49 -2.94 -0.53 -10.26
C MET A 49 -3.66 -1.82 -9.84
N GLY A 50 -3.06 -2.52 -8.88
CA GLY A 50 -3.59 -3.78 -8.35
C GLY A 50 -2.91 -5.04 -8.89
N VAL A 51 -2.07 -4.94 -9.94
CA VAL A 51 -1.16 -6.03 -10.31
C VAL A 51 0.08 -6.04 -9.41
N SER A 52 0.87 -7.11 -9.46
CA SER A 52 2.10 -7.20 -8.67
C SER A 52 3.13 -6.16 -9.11
N LEU A 53 3.98 -5.67 -8.20
CA LEU A 53 5.03 -4.70 -8.53
C LEU A 53 5.97 -5.16 -9.64
N PRO A 54 6.42 -6.44 -9.71
CA PRO A 54 7.19 -6.93 -10.86
C PRO A 54 6.46 -6.75 -12.20
N GLU A 55 5.14 -6.99 -12.25
CA GLU A 55 4.34 -6.79 -13.46
C GLU A 55 4.18 -5.30 -13.80
N VAL A 56 4.08 -4.44 -12.78
CA VAL A 56 4.07 -2.98 -12.97
C VAL A 56 5.34 -2.55 -13.68
N TRP A 57 6.52 -2.94 -13.17
CA TRP A 57 7.79 -2.53 -13.77
C TRP A 57 8.03 -3.14 -15.15
N ALA A 58 7.62 -4.39 -15.38
CA ALA A 58 7.66 -4.98 -16.71
C ALA A 58 6.79 -4.22 -17.72
N THR A 59 5.70 -3.61 -17.26
CA THR A 59 4.81 -2.80 -18.11
C THR A 59 5.34 -1.38 -18.33
N LEU A 60 5.86 -0.74 -17.28
CA LEU A 60 6.36 0.64 -17.37
C LEU A 60 7.73 0.74 -18.03
N LEU A 61 8.57 -0.27 -17.85
CA LEU A 61 9.97 -0.32 -18.31
C LEU A 61 10.24 -1.62 -19.11
N PRO A 62 9.50 -1.88 -20.21
CA PRO A 62 9.57 -3.16 -20.93
C PRO A 62 10.93 -3.44 -21.57
N GLU A 63 11.69 -2.38 -21.92
CA GLU A 63 13.00 -2.49 -22.54
C GLU A 63 14.16 -2.59 -21.54
N PHE A 64 13.86 -2.49 -20.24
CA PHE A 64 14.86 -2.56 -19.18
C PHE A 64 15.07 -4.01 -18.73
N SER A 65 16.28 -4.35 -18.34
CA SER A 65 16.59 -5.63 -17.74
C SER A 65 15.87 -5.84 -16.41
N LEU A 66 15.69 -7.08 -16.00
CA LEU A 66 15.09 -7.40 -14.70
C LEU A 66 15.82 -6.71 -13.53
N ALA A 67 17.16 -6.61 -13.60
CA ALA A 67 17.95 -5.95 -12.56
C ALA A 67 17.65 -4.44 -12.47
N GLU A 68 17.47 -3.79 -13.62
CA GLU A 68 17.09 -2.38 -13.68
C GLU A 68 15.66 -2.14 -13.19
N GLN A 69 14.71 -3.00 -13.59
CA GLN A 69 13.34 -2.97 -13.08
C GLN A 69 13.29 -3.14 -11.56
N GLN A 70 14.07 -4.06 -11.01
CA GLN A 70 14.20 -4.25 -9.56
C GLN A 70 14.86 -3.05 -8.86
N ALA A 71 15.79 -2.37 -9.52
CA ALA A 71 16.39 -1.13 -9.00
C ALA A 71 15.35 0.00 -8.95
N ALA A 72 14.53 0.14 -9.99
CA ALA A 72 13.42 1.08 -10.03
C ALA A 72 12.38 0.78 -8.93
N ASP A 73 12.04 -0.48 -8.70
CA ASP A 73 11.14 -0.90 -7.62
C ASP A 73 11.68 -0.51 -6.23
N ARG A 74 12.96 -0.79 -5.97
CA ARG A 74 13.59 -0.41 -4.68
C ARG A 74 13.58 1.10 -4.45
N GLN A 75 13.83 1.89 -5.49
CA GLN A 75 13.78 3.34 -5.42
C GLN A 75 12.36 3.84 -5.17
N PHE A 76 11.39 3.33 -5.93
CA PHE A 76 9.98 3.65 -5.79
C PHE A 76 9.48 3.38 -4.36
N ARG A 77 9.74 2.19 -3.81
CA ARG A 77 9.36 1.84 -2.44
C ARG A 77 9.94 2.82 -1.42
N ARG A 78 11.22 3.16 -1.57
CA ARG A 78 11.90 4.12 -0.68
C ARG A 78 11.29 5.52 -0.78
N SER A 79 11.08 6.02 -2.00
CA SER A 79 10.49 7.33 -2.21
C SER A 79 9.06 7.40 -1.69
N LEU A 80 8.29 6.32 -1.83
CA LEU A 80 6.92 6.24 -1.33
C LEU A 80 6.88 6.30 0.20
N GLU A 81 7.71 5.52 0.88
CA GLU A 81 7.84 5.55 2.34
C GLU A 81 8.26 6.94 2.84
N GLN A 82 9.25 7.56 2.21
CA GLN A 82 9.70 8.91 2.56
C GLN A 82 8.60 9.96 2.37
N ALA A 83 7.81 9.86 1.30
CA ALA A 83 6.69 10.76 1.06
C ALA A 83 5.59 10.61 2.13
N VAL A 84 5.30 9.38 2.56
CA VAL A 84 4.38 9.11 3.67
C VAL A 84 4.90 9.69 4.97
N GLU A 85 6.16 9.42 5.34
CA GLU A 85 6.80 9.91 6.56
C GLU A 85 6.90 11.44 6.61
N ALA A 86 7.05 12.09 5.45
CA ALA A 86 7.03 13.54 5.32
C ALA A 86 5.62 14.15 5.40
N GLY A 87 4.57 13.33 5.48
CA GLY A 87 3.18 13.78 5.60
C GLY A 87 2.55 14.25 4.29
N HIS A 88 3.06 13.82 3.14
CA HIS A 88 2.50 14.18 1.83
C HIS A 88 1.22 13.43 1.47
N GLY A 89 0.86 12.39 2.23
CA GLY A 89 -0.37 11.64 2.04
C GLY A 89 -1.52 12.18 2.92
N GLN A 90 -2.69 11.61 2.71
CA GLN A 90 -3.89 11.93 3.49
C GLN A 90 -4.70 10.66 3.77
N LEU A 91 -5.32 10.62 4.94
CA LEU A 91 -6.40 9.67 5.19
C LEU A 91 -7.69 10.14 4.50
N TYR A 92 -8.57 9.21 4.18
CA TYR A 92 -9.93 9.59 3.78
C TYR A 92 -10.67 10.25 4.96
N PRO A 93 -11.54 11.25 4.69
CA PRO A 93 -12.36 11.88 5.73
C PRO A 93 -13.16 10.84 6.51
N GLY A 94 -13.16 10.95 7.84
CA GLY A 94 -13.89 10.03 8.72
C GLY A 94 -13.14 8.73 9.08
N THR A 95 -11.95 8.48 8.54
CA THR A 95 -11.17 7.27 8.85
C THR A 95 -10.89 7.15 10.35
N VAL A 96 -10.32 8.18 10.95
CA VAL A 96 -9.96 8.15 12.38
C VAL A 96 -11.19 8.01 13.26
N GLU A 97 -12.25 8.73 12.96
CA GLU A 97 -13.52 8.68 13.70
C GLU A 97 -14.17 7.29 13.62
N LEU A 98 -14.15 6.67 12.44
CA LEU A 98 -14.68 5.31 12.25
C LEU A 98 -13.88 4.31 13.08
N LEU A 99 -12.55 4.30 12.94
CA LEU A 99 -11.68 3.37 13.65
C LEU A 99 -11.79 3.55 15.18
N ALA A 100 -11.85 4.79 15.66
CA ALA A 100 -12.05 5.10 17.07
C ALA A 100 -13.38 4.55 17.61
N ARG A 101 -14.47 4.70 16.85
CA ARG A 101 -15.79 4.17 17.22
C ARG A 101 -15.79 2.64 17.29
N LEU A 102 -15.17 1.97 16.32
CA LEU A 102 -15.06 0.51 16.32
C LEU A 102 -14.29 0.03 17.55
N LYS A 103 -13.16 0.68 17.85
CA LYS A 103 -12.34 0.36 19.02
C LYS A 103 -13.09 0.59 20.33
N GLN A 104 -13.83 1.70 20.48
CA GLN A 104 -14.65 1.99 21.66
C GLN A 104 -15.78 0.98 21.83
N ALA A 105 -16.34 0.48 20.74
CA ALA A 105 -17.36 -0.57 20.76
C ALA A 105 -16.80 -1.98 21.02
N GLY A 106 -15.48 -2.12 21.20
CA GLY A 106 -14.80 -3.39 21.47
C GLY A 106 -14.71 -4.31 20.26
N HIS A 107 -14.72 -3.73 19.04
CA HIS A 107 -14.56 -4.46 17.80
C HIS A 107 -13.10 -4.52 17.38
N PRO A 108 -12.53 -5.72 17.14
CA PRO A 108 -11.20 -5.87 16.58
C PRO A 108 -11.09 -5.31 15.15
N VAL A 109 -10.02 -4.59 14.88
CA VAL A 109 -9.74 -3.98 13.58
C VAL A 109 -8.40 -4.49 13.05
N TYR A 110 -8.41 -5.00 11.84
CA TYR A 110 -7.27 -5.52 11.14
C TYR A 110 -7.08 -4.80 9.80
N ILE A 111 -5.84 -4.71 9.36
CA ILE A 111 -5.51 -4.27 8.00
C ILE A 111 -5.07 -5.49 7.19
N ALA A 112 -5.58 -5.61 5.96
CA ALA A 112 -5.13 -6.56 4.96
C ALA A 112 -4.81 -5.78 3.68
N SER A 113 -3.53 -5.64 3.33
CA SER A 113 -3.11 -4.78 2.23
C SER A 113 -2.12 -5.45 1.29
N ASN A 114 -2.14 -5.03 0.02
CA ASN A 114 -1.10 -5.36 -0.96
C ASN A 114 0.20 -4.55 -0.76
N GLY A 115 0.18 -3.54 0.12
CA GLY A 115 1.37 -2.79 0.51
C GLY A 115 2.38 -3.67 1.26
N TRP A 116 3.65 -3.34 1.16
CA TRP A 116 4.72 -4.03 1.90
C TRP A 116 4.79 -3.54 3.36
N PRO A 117 5.38 -4.36 4.27
CA PRO A 117 5.29 -4.10 5.72
C PRO A 117 5.79 -2.73 6.17
N SER A 118 6.94 -2.27 5.68
CA SER A 118 7.51 -0.98 6.10
C SER A 118 6.68 0.22 5.63
N TYR A 119 6.09 0.15 4.44
CA TYR A 119 5.17 1.15 3.93
C TYR A 119 3.90 1.26 4.79
N LEU A 120 3.29 0.13 5.11
CA LEU A 120 2.10 0.09 5.98
C LEU A 120 2.42 0.63 7.38
N SER A 121 3.58 0.26 7.93
CA SER A 121 4.07 0.77 9.20
C SER A 121 4.27 2.29 9.18
N ALA A 122 4.82 2.83 8.10
CA ALA A 122 4.98 4.27 7.91
C ALA A 122 3.63 5.00 7.93
N ILE A 123 2.61 4.48 7.24
CA ILE A 123 1.26 5.08 7.26
C ILE A 123 0.67 5.04 8.67
N VAL A 124 0.65 3.87 9.28
CA VAL A 124 0.05 3.68 10.61
C VAL A 124 0.71 4.59 11.65
N SER A 125 2.03 4.72 11.60
CA SER A 125 2.80 5.56 12.51
C SER A 125 2.58 7.05 12.25
N THR A 126 2.74 7.49 11.01
CA THR A 126 2.67 8.91 10.63
C THR A 126 1.28 9.50 10.88
N TYR A 127 0.23 8.73 10.61
CA TYR A 127 -1.15 9.19 10.73
C TYR A 127 -1.84 8.79 12.04
N GLY A 128 -1.08 8.24 13.01
CA GLY A 128 -1.57 7.98 14.36
C GLY A 128 -2.63 6.87 14.44
N LEU A 129 -2.59 5.87 13.56
CA LEU A 129 -3.60 4.81 13.50
C LEU A 129 -3.31 3.64 14.46
N ALA A 130 -2.11 3.55 15.02
CA ALA A 130 -1.66 2.41 15.83
C ALA A 130 -2.56 2.09 17.02
N THR A 131 -3.21 3.11 17.61
CA THR A 131 -4.12 2.92 18.76
C THR A 131 -5.45 2.30 18.41
N TYR A 132 -5.82 2.30 17.14
CA TYR A 132 -7.12 1.84 16.66
C TYR A 132 -7.06 0.48 15.95
N ILE A 133 -5.87 0.05 15.52
CA ILE A 133 -5.64 -1.15 14.73
C ILE A 133 -5.01 -2.22 15.62
N ASP A 134 -5.57 -3.41 15.63
CA ASP A 134 -5.04 -4.53 16.43
C ASP A 134 -3.87 -5.21 15.71
N HIS A 135 -3.97 -5.44 14.38
CA HIS A 135 -2.87 -5.98 13.57
C HIS A 135 -2.90 -5.47 12.14
N VAL A 136 -1.72 -5.39 11.53
CA VAL A 136 -1.51 -5.04 10.11
C VAL A 136 -0.88 -6.22 9.41
N TYR A 137 -1.50 -6.66 8.32
CA TYR A 137 -1.06 -7.78 7.49
C TYR A 137 -0.78 -7.31 6.07
N SER A 138 0.39 -7.64 5.58
CA SER A 138 0.84 -7.41 4.22
C SER A 138 0.64 -8.66 3.35
N ILE A 139 0.38 -8.46 2.06
CA ILE A 139 0.41 -9.55 1.08
C ILE A 139 1.79 -10.25 1.03
N GLU A 140 2.86 -9.55 1.41
CA GLU A 140 4.21 -10.12 1.45
C GLU A 140 4.41 -11.05 2.67
N ASP A 141 3.49 -11.05 3.64
CA ASP A 141 3.53 -11.95 4.80
C ASP A 141 3.07 -13.38 4.46
N ILE A 142 2.44 -13.58 3.29
CA ILE A 142 1.94 -14.88 2.85
C ILE A 142 2.58 -15.33 1.53
N ALA A 143 2.68 -16.66 1.35
CA ALA A 143 3.33 -17.25 0.19
C ALA A 143 2.52 -17.15 -1.11
N SER A 144 1.19 -17.04 -1.03
CA SER A 144 0.30 -17.12 -2.20
C SER A 144 0.25 -15.84 -3.05
N GLY A 145 0.59 -14.68 -2.48
CA GLY A 145 0.46 -13.38 -3.16
C GLY A 145 -0.99 -12.99 -3.53
N ASP A 146 -1.99 -13.66 -2.96
CA ASP A 146 -3.42 -13.45 -3.21
C ASP A 146 -4.09 -12.82 -1.99
N LYS A 147 -4.71 -11.66 -2.16
CA LYS A 147 -5.40 -10.92 -1.09
C LYS A 147 -6.54 -11.72 -0.46
N SER A 148 -7.25 -12.53 -1.25
CA SER A 148 -8.29 -13.40 -0.72
C SER A 148 -7.72 -14.49 0.20
N ALA A 149 -6.53 -15.01 -0.10
CA ALA A 149 -5.81 -15.93 0.79
C ALA A 149 -5.37 -15.22 2.07
N LEU A 150 -4.86 -13.99 1.98
CA LEU A 150 -4.50 -13.19 3.15
C LEU A 150 -5.69 -13.01 4.10
N VAL A 151 -6.85 -12.62 3.57
CA VAL A 151 -8.08 -12.46 4.37
C VAL A 151 -8.48 -13.79 5.01
N ARG A 152 -8.41 -14.92 4.30
CA ARG A 152 -8.71 -16.25 4.86
C ARG A 152 -7.76 -16.61 6.00
N GLU A 153 -6.47 -16.34 5.85
CA GLU A 153 -5.47 -16.58 6.91
C GLU A 153 -5.75 -15.73 8.15
N ILE A 154 -6.07 -14.45 7.99
CA ILE A 154 -6.47 -13.57 9.09
C ILE A 154 -7.70 -14.16 9.81
N CYS A 155 -8.70 -14.58 9.05
CA CYS A 155 -9.91 -15.20 9.64
C CYS A 155 -9.59 -16.47 10.43
N GLN A 156 -8.68 -17.30 9.94
CA GLN A 156 -8.25 -18.52 10.63
C GLN A 156 -7.42 -18.22 11.89
N MET A 157 -6.46 -17.30 11.80
CA MET A 157 -5.60 -16.94 12.93
C MET A 157 -6.37 -16.34 14.11
N HIS A 158 -7.48 -15.65 13.84
CA HIS A 158 -8.27 -14.95 14.84
C HIS A 158 -9.63 -15.60 15.11
N ASP A 159 -9.87 -16.83 14.61
CA ASP A 159 -11.13 -17.55 14.75
C ASP A 159 -12.37 -16.71 14.35
N ILE A 160 -12.22 -15.91 13.28
CA ILE A 160 -13.27 -15.00 12.81
C ILE A 160 -14.35 -15.79 12.07
N THR A 161 -15.52 -15.88 12.69
CA THR A 161 -16.72 -16.53 12.11
C THR A 161 -17.71 -15.51 11.55
N SER A 162 -17.59 -14.23 11.93
CA SER A 162 -18.46 -13.14 11.48
C SER A 162 -17.70 -11.82 11.48
N GLY A 163 -17.76 -11.08 10.38
CA GLY A 163 -17.08 -9.80 10.25
C GLY A 163 -17.36 -9.11 8.91
N TYR A 164 -16.71 -7.98 8.72
CA TYR A 164 -16.77 -7.20 7.48
C TYR A 164 -15.37 -7.08 6.90
N VAL A 165 -15.29 -7.24 5.58
CA VAL A 165 -14.11 -6.89 4.77
C VAL A 165 -14.46 -5.64 3.96
N VAL A 166 -13.65 -4.59 4.08
CA VAL A 166 -13.89 -3.28 3.47
C VAL A 166 -12.72 -2.92 2.56
#